data_d8b8efa0576113484cc0d071a5d9493d
#
_entry.id   d8b8efa0576113484cc0d071a5d9493d
#
_cell.length_a   1.000
_cell.length_b   1.000
_cell.length_c   1.000
_cell.angle_alpha   90.00
_cell.angle_beta   90.00
_cell.angle_gamma   90.00
#
_symmetry.space_group_name_H-M   'P 1'
#
loop_
_entity.id
_entity.type
_entity.pdbx_description
1 polymer ?
#
loop_
_entity_poly.entity_id
_entity_poly.type
_entity_poly.pdbx_seq_one_letter_code
_entity_poly.pdbx_strand_id
1 'polypeptide(L)'
;LRPSLRQTVRGMRDLLPEEAWKLRFIEEKARLLANLYGYEEVITPVIEYYDLLAAKIGEENRRRMYVFEDFSGRKVALRPEFTASIARLVATKMVSEPKPIRLFSFGSLYRYDEPQFGRYREFWQANYELIGSGKPEADVEVLSLTNDLLGSLGLRNYVMKVNHVGVLRGILGYENVSEEAQNAIMQLLDKKSWNEALKIAEDHGASSRCLEALKSLFKVKGEDKEKIIEEISEIVREYPDALSALNNFREILDLIGRGGLEIKFMFEAGFARGLEYYTGLIFEVYVPELNVAVGGGGRYDRLIELFGGGSIPAVGVALGVDRIMLAMEKQDVHPERNREVRVLVVPVGESNIADALKISCLLRRNGIPSEVEVMRRSLSRALSDAGRRKITHAVIVGSKELSRGMVILRNMENKMQEESKIEDLPGKLKI
;
A
#
# COMPACT_ATOMS: atom_id res chain seq x y z
N LEU A 1 -17.06 -12.98 -27.80
CA LEU A 1 -17.61 -13.88 -26.76
C LEU A 1 -18.27 -13.03 -25.70
N ARG A 2 -19.58 -13.22 -25.46
CA ARG A 2 -20.28 -12.57 -24.35
C ARG A 2 -19.62 -13.01 -23.04
N PRO A 3 -19.28 -12.07 -22.11
CA PRO A 3 -18.77 -12.44 -20.81
C PRO A 3 -19.75 -13.42 -20.13
N SER A 4 -19.24 -14.50 -19.57
CA SER A 4 -20.09 -15.38 -18.77
C SER A 4 -20.53 -14.62 -17.51
N LEU A 5 -21.80 -14.74 -17.12
CA LEU A 5 -22.32 -14.17 -15.87
C LEU A 5 -21.60 -14.72 -14.61
N ARG A 6 -20.71 -15.68 -14.77
CA ARG A 6 -19.93 -16.33 -13.71
C ARG A 6 -18.48 -15.85 -13.64
N GLN A 7 -18.10 -14.85 -14.45
CA GLN A 7 -16.71 -14.37 -14.52
C GLN A 7 -16.63 -12.92 -14.00
N THR A 8 -15.58 -12.63 -13.27
CA THR A 8 -15.19 -11.27 -12.94
C THR A 8 -14.70 -10.53 -14.19
N VAL A 9 -14.65 -9.21 -14.14
CA VAL A 9 -14.01 -8.42 -15.19
C VAL A 9 -12.53 -8.81 -15.29
N ARG A 10 -12.01 -8.96 -16.51
CA ARG A 10 -10.61 -9.34 -16.75
C ARG A 10 -9.66 -8.43 -15.97
N GLY A 11 -8.80 -9.02 -15.16
CA GLY A 11 -7.83 -8.32 -14.33
C GLY A 11 -8.37 -7.82 -12.98
N MET A 12 -9.65 -8.06 -12.69
CA MET A 12 -10.24 -7.92 -11.35
C MET A 12 -10.48 -9.28 -10.74
N ARG A 13 -10.52 -9.38 -9.42
CA ARG A 13 -10.67 -10.66 -8.72
C ARG A 13 -11.52 -10.54 -7.46
N ASP A 14 -12.13 -11.65 -7.08
CA ASP A 14 -12.71 -11.82 -5.76
C ASP A 14 -11.59 -12.16 -4.75
N LEU A 15 -11.62 -11.57 -3.59
CA LEU A 15 -10.77 -11.96 -2.46
C LEU A 15 -11.55 -12.93 -1.57
N LEU A 16 -11.09 -14.17 -1.49
CA LEU A 16 -11.67 -15.17 -0.63
C LEU A 16 -11.34 -14.88 0.85
N PRO A 17 -12.02 -15.52 1.82
CA PRO A 17 -11.91 -15.16 3.24
C PRO A 17 -10.49 -15.07 3.80
N GLU A 18 -9.57 -15.92 3.33
CA GLU A 18 -8.18 -15.90 3.76
C GLU A 18 -7.42 -14.70 3.18
N GLU A 19 -7.60 -14.43 1.88
CA GLU A 19 -6.97 -13.29 1.22
C GLU A 19 -7.54 -11.97 1.74
N ALA A 20 -8.87 -11.90 1.95
CA ALA A 20 -9.52 -10.74 2.54
C ALA A 20 -9.00 -10.47 3.97
N TRP A 21 -8.79 -11.53 4.77
CA TRP A 21 -8.20 -11.39 6.09
C TRP A 21 -6.76 -10.85 6.03
N LYS A 22 -5.91 -11.39 5.13
CA LYS A 22 -4.53 -10.90 4.95
C LYS A 22 -4.52 -9.43 4.55
N LEU A 23 -5.41 -9.01 3.64
CA LEU A 23 -5.55 -7.62 3.25
C LEU A 23 -5.91 -6.74 4.45
N ARG A 24 -6.89 -7.15 5.26
CA ARG A 24 -7.31 -6.40 6.46
C ARG A 24 -6.20 -6.36 7.53
N PHE A 25 -5.43 -7.43 7.68
CA PHE A 25 -4.26 -7.43 8.56
C PHE A 25 -3.23 -6.36 8.14
N ILE A 26 -2.93 -6.24 6.85
CA ILE A 26 -2.03 -5.20 6.33
C ILE A 26 -2.64 -3.81 6.55
N GLU A 27 -3.94 -3.65 6.31
CA GLU A 27 -4.66 -2.39 6.55
C GLU A 27 -4.57 -1.96 8.01
N GLU A 28 -4.80 -2.87 8.95
CA GLU A 28 -4.72 -2.60 10.39
C GLU A 28 -3.30 -2.17 10.80
N LYS A 29 -2.27 -2.86 10.31
CA LYS A 29 -0.86 -2.50 10.54
C LYS A 29 -0.53 -1.13 9.95
N ALA A 30 -0.97 -0.85 8.71
CA ALA A 30 -0.75 0.43 8.06
C ALA A 30 -1.43 1.58 8.83
N ARG A 31 -2.68 1.39 9.28
CA ARG A 31 -3.42 2.37 10.07
C ARG A 31 -2.82 2.59 11.46
N LEU A 32 -2.38 1.51 12.11
CA LEU A 32 -1.67 1.61 13.39
C LEU A 32 -0.40 2.45 13.25
N LEU A 33 0.39 2.18 12.22
CA LEU A 33 1.62 2.92 11.96
C LEU A 33 1.34 4.38 11.60
N ALA A 34 0.30 4.65 10.80
CA ALA A 34 -0.16 6.02 10.53
C ALA A 34 -0.37 6.78 11.84
N ASN A 35 -1.10 6.20 12.78
CA ASN A 35 -1.34 6.82 14.10
C ASN A 35 -0.04 7.04 14.90
N LEU A 36 0.90 6.08 14.88
CA LEU A 36 2.18 6.20 15.58
C LEU A 36 3.05 7.34 15.04
N TYR A 37 2.97 7.60 13.74
CA TYR A 37 3.69 8.69 13.06
C TYR A 37 2.88 10.02 13.01
N GLY A 38 1.67 10.05 13.58
CA GLY A 38 0.80 11.23 13.61
C GLY A 38 0.13 11.54 12.27
N TYR A 39 -0.06 10.55 11.41
CA TYR A 39 -0.83 10.70 10.18
C TYR A 39 -2.32 10.52 10.44
N GLU A 40 -3.12 11.43 9.89
CA GLU A 40 -4.57 11.40 9.94
C GLU A 40 -5.18 10.78 8.69
N GLU A 41 -6.18 9.92 8.86
CA GLU A 41 -6.79 9.25 7.73
C GLU A 41 -7.73 10.18 6.96
N VAL A 42 -7.58 10.19 5.64
CA VAL A 42 -8.51 10.86 4.71
C VAL A 42 -9.03 9.89 3.67
N ILE A 43 -10.30 10.07 3.30
CA ILE A 43 -10.97 9.27 2.27
C ILE A 43 -11.36 10.21 1.14
N THR A 44 -10.74 10.04 -0.02
CA THR A 44 -11.06 10.76 -1.25
C THR A 44 -12.01 9.97 -2.13
N PRO A 45 -12.78 10.61 -3.03
CA PRO A 45 -13.67 9.91 -3.96
C PRO A 45 -12.92 8.90 -4.83
N VAL A 46 -13.60 7.81 -5.19
CA VAL A 46 -13.07 6.82 -6.15
C VAL A 46 -13.14 7.36 -7.58
N ILE A 47 -14.13 8.17 -7.88
CA ILE A 47 -14.33 8.83 -9.17
C ILE A 47 -13.97 10.30 -9.02
N GLU A 48 -13.09 10.78 -9.88
CA GLU A 48 -12.64 12.17 -9.93
C GLU A 48 -12.75 12.69 -11.37
N TYR A 49 -12.66 14.00 -11.56
CA TYR A 49 -12.54 14.56 -12.89
C TYR A 49 -11.27 14.05 -13.57
N TYR A 50 -11.38 13.71 -14.86
CA TYR A 50 -10.25 13.21 -15.65
C TYR A 50 -9.06 14.16 -15.61
N ASP A 51 -9.28 15.45 -15.79
CA ASP A 51 -8.22 16.46 -15.88
C ASP A 51 -7.41 16.56 -14.59
N LEU A 52 -8.06 16.38 -13.43
CA LEU A 52 -7.39 16.30 -12.15
C LEU A 52 -6.41 15.12 -12.09
N LEU A 53 -6.89 13.93 -12.44
CA LEU A 53 -6.10 12.70 -12.38
C LEU A 53 -5.04 12.62 -13.48
N ALA A 54 -5.28 13.29 -14.62
CA ALA A 54 -4.35 13.35 -15.74
C ALA A 54 -3.20 14.35 -15.52
N ALA A 55 -3.31 15.23 -14.53
CA ALA A 55 -2.30 16.25 -14.25
C ALA A 55 -0.96 15.61 -13.83
N LYS A 56 0.11 15.84 -14.63
CA LYS A 56 1.49 15.38 -14.33
C LYS A 56 1.67 13.87 -14.04
N ILE A 57 0.71 13.03 -14.47
CA ILE A 57 0.80 11.56 -14.28
C ILE A 57 1.62 10.88 -15.38
N GLY A 58 1.93 11.58 -16.48
CA GLY A 58 2.60 11.05 -17.65
C GLY A 58 1.65 10.35 -18.64
N GLU A 59 1.99 10.42 -19.94
CA GLU A 59 1.13 9.94 -21.03
C GLU A 59 0.80 8.44 -20.93
N GLU A 60 1.77 7.62 -20.53
CA GLU A 60 1.55 6.17 -20.39
C GLU A 60 0.53 5.86 -19.28
N ASN A 61 0.61 6.54 -18.15
CA ASN A 61 -0.35 6.34 -17.06
C ASN A 61 -1.73 6.89 -17.43
N ARG A 62 -1.82 7.99 -18.22
CA ARG A 62 -3.10 8.48 -18.75
C ARG A 62 -3.82 7.42 -19.59
N ARG A 63 -3.09 6.69 -20.45
CA ARG A 63 -3.66 5.61 -21.29
C ARG A 63 -4.16 4.41 -20.48
N ARG A 64 -3.71 4.29 -19.23
CA ARG A 64 -4.10 3.19 -18.33
C ARG A 64 -5.26 3.56 -17.40
N MET A 65 -5.85 4.75 -17.50
CA MET A 65 -6.99 5.13 -16.69
C MET A 65 -8.29 4.53 -17.23
N TYR A 66 -9.20 4.18 -16.31
CA TYR A 66 -10.59 3.91 -16.64
C TYR A 66 -11.33 5.22 -16.76
N VAL A 67 -11.60 5.65 -17.97
CA VAL A 67 -12.23 6.94 -18.31
C VAL A 67 -13.62 6.71 -18.87
N PHE A 68 -14.58 7.51 -18.42
CA PHE A 68 -15.97 7.49 -18.91
C PHE A 68 -16.61 8.87 -18.76
N GLU A 69 -17.80 9.04 -19.34
CA GLU A 69 -18.62 10.23 -19.16
C GLU A 69 -19.75 9.93 -18.17
N ASP A 70 -20.01 10.86 -17.26
CA ASP A 70 -21.19 10.77 -16.39
C ASP A 70 -22.46 11.21 -17.15
N PHE A 71 -23.62 11.04 -16.54
CA PHE A 71 -24.90 11.39 -17.17
C PHE A 71 -25.04 12.89 -17.52
N SER A 72 -24.18 13.75 -17.02
CA SER A 72 -24.12 15.17 -17.34
C SER A 72 -23.09 15.50 -18.44
N GLY A 73 -22.48 14.48 -19.06
CA GLY A 73 -21.47 14.64 -20.11
C GLY A 73 -20.10 15.06 -19.57
N ARG A 74 -19.85 14.95 -18.26
CA ARG A 74 -18.56 15.30 -17.67
C ARG A 74 -17.59 14.13 -17.77
N LYS A 75 -16.37 14.39 -18.25
CA LYS A 75 -15.32 13.39 -18.34
C LYS A 75 -14.73 13.11 -16.97
N VAL A 76 -14.90 11.89 -16.50
CA VAL A 76 -14.46 11.41 -15.19
C VAL A 76 -13.63 10.14 -15.33
N ALA A 77 -12.89 9.77 -14.29
CA ALA A 77 -12.10 8.54 -14.27
C ALA A 77 -12.10 7.91 -12.89
N LEU A 78 -11.87 6.59 -12.86
CA LEU A 78 -11.51 5.91 -11.61
C LEU A 78 -10.08 6.29 -11.22
N ARG A 79 -9.86 6.61 -9.95
CA ARG A 79 -8.56 7.04 -9.45
C ARG A 79 -7.48 5.96 -9.65
N PRO A 80 -6.36 6.27 -10.35
CA PRO A 80 -5.24 5.36 -10.55
C PRO A 80 -4.21 5.41 -9.41
N GLU A 81 -4.31 6.42 -8.52
CA GLU A 81 -3.46 6.70 -7.37
C GLU A 81 -4.17 7.65 -6.40
N PHE A 82 -3.61 7.87 -5.19
CA PHE A 82 -4.20 8.77 -4.20
C PHE A 82 -3.65 10.19 -4.25
N THR A 83 -2.38 10.36 -4.63
CA THR A 83 -1.61 11.60 -4.44
C THR A 83 -2.27 12.82 -5.08
N ALA A 84 -2.77 12.70 -6.33
CA ALA A 84 -3.48 13.81 -6.99
C ALA A 84 -4.77 14.22 -6.27
N SER A 85 -5.57 13.24 -5.81
CA SER A 85 -6.79 13.50 -5.04
C SER A 85 -6.49 14.16 -3.68
N ILE A 86 -5.42 13.73 -3.01
CA ILE A 86 -4.96 14.32 -1.74
C ILE A 86 -4.42 15.74 -1.97
N ALA A 87 -3.61 15.96 -3.01
CA ALA A 87 -3.11 17.28 -3.37
C ALA A 87 -4.26 18.27 -3.63
N ARG A 88 -5.30 17.86 -4.37
CA ARG A 88 -6.53 18.65 -4.56
C ARG A 88 -7.24 18.90 -3.22
N LEU A 89 -7.37 17.88 -2.35
CA LEU A 89 -8.00 18.02 -1.04
C LEU A 89 -7.28 19.10 -0.21
N VAL A 90 -5.96 19.05 -0.14
CA VAL A 90 -5.14 20.03 0.59
C VAL A 90 -5.29 21.41 -0.03
N ALA A 91 -5.18 21.53 -1.37
CA ALA A 91 -5.30 22.81 -2.07
C ALA A 91 -6.67 23.48 -1.89
N THR A 92 -7.73 22.72 -1.62
CA THR A 92 -9.11 23.27 -1.57
C THR A 92 -9.71 23.35 -0.18
N LYS A 93 -9.41 22.38 0.70
CA LYS A 93 -10.08 22.24 2.01
C LYS A 93 -9.14 22.37 3.20
N MET A 94 -7.82 22.23 3.01
CA MET A 94 -6.84 22.22 4.09
C MET A 94 -5.74 23.28 3.92
N VAL A 95 -5.99 24.30 3.10
CA VAL A 95 -5.02 25.38 2.85
C VAL A 95 -4.62 26.10 4.15
N SER A 96 -5.57 26.32 5.05
CA SER A 96 -5.38 27.01 6.32
C SER A 96 -4.85 26.12 7.45
N GLU A 97 -4.78 24.81 7.23
CA GLU A 97 -4.29 23.91 8.27
C GLU A 97 -2.81 24.17 8.58
N PRO A 98 -2.42 24.08 9.86
CA PRO A 98 -1.01 24.18 10.26
C PRO A 98 -0.14 23.15 9.52
N LYS A 99 1.07 23.58 9.11
CA LYS A 99 2.04 22.71 8.43
C LYS A 99 3.08 22.20 9.45
N PRO A 100 3.60 20.99 9.29
CA PRO A 100 3.30 20.01 8.23
C PRO A 100 1.99 19.26 8.47
N ILE A 101 1.28 18.94 7.38
CA ILE A 101 0.10 18.07 7.37
C ILE A 101 0.56 16.65 7.05
N ARG A 102 0.10 15.66 7.83
CA ARG A 102 0.37 14.24 7.61
C ARG A 102 -0.92 13.52 7.32
N LEU A 103 -1.05 12.96 6.11
CA LEU A 103 -2.27 12.30 5.65
C LEU A 103 -2.00 10.85 5.27
N PHE A 104 -2.94 10.00 5.66
CA PHE A 104 -2.97 8.57 5.33
C PHE A 104 -4.21 8.25 4.51
N SER A 105 -4.09 7.37 3.54
CA SER A 105 -5.23 6.78 2.82
C SER A 105 -4.99 5.30 2.56
N PHE A 106 -6.06 4.53 2.64
CA PHE A 106 -6.06 3.11 2.29
C PHE A 106 -7.28 2.80 1.42
N GLY A 107 -7.09 2.04 0.34
CA GLY A 107 -8.22 1.68 -0.51
C GLY A 107 -7.83 1.12 -1.87
N SER A 108 -8.85 0.83 -2.67
CA SER A 108 -8.70 0.33 -4.03
C SER A 108 -8.41 1.45 -5.03
N LEU A 109 -7.60 1.10 -6.01
CA LEU A 109 -7.18 1.91 -7.15
C LEU A 109 -7.37 1.13 -8.44
N TYR A 110 -7.41 1.81 -9.58
CA TYR A 110 -7.81 1.23 -10.84
C TYR A 110 -6.88 1.63 -11.98
N ARG A 111 -6.24 0.64 -12.64
CA ARG A 111 -5.41 0.86 -13.83
C ARG A 111 -5.71 -0.19 -14.88
N TYR A 112 -5.90 0.22 -16.12
CA TYR A 112 -6.12 -0.68 -17.25
C TYR A 112 -4.79 -1.30 -17.71
N ASP A 113 -4.13 -2.00 -16.79
CA ASP A 113 -2.90 -2.72 -17.06
C ASP A 113 -3.18 -4.09 -17.69
N GLU A 114 -2.21 -4.64 -18.42
CA GLU A 114 -2.26 -6.05 -18.78
C GLU A 114 -2.06 -6.90 -17.52
N PRO A 115 -3.04 -7.78 -17.21
CA PRO A 115 -2.98 -8.60 -16.01
C PRO A 115 -1.78 -9.54 -16.03
N GLN A 116 -0.99 -9.51 -14.98
CA GLN A 116 0.12 -10.42 -14.74
C GLN A 116 0.31 -10.62 -13.23
N PHE A 117 1.20 -11.51 -12.85
CA PHE A 117 1.46 -11.81 -11.44
C PHE A 117 1.77 -10.53 -10.64
N GLY A 118 0.98 -10.26 -9.60
CA GLY A 118 1.11 -9.05 -8.76
C GLY A 118 0.70 -7.74 -9.44
N ARG A 119 0.04 -7.78 -10.62
CA ARG A 119 -0.48 -6.60 -11.31
C ARG A 119 -1.92 -6.84 -11.72
N TYR A 120 -2.83 -6.20 -11.00
CA TYR A 120 -4.27 -6.27 -11.21
C TYR A 120 -4.80 -4.95 -11.74
N ARG A 121 -5.98 -4.95 -12.33
CA ARG A 121 -6.68 -3.74 -12.78
C ARG A 121 -7.39 -3.01 -11.65
N GLU A 122 -7.81 -3.75 -10.62
CA GLU A 122 -8.17 -3.25 -9.31
C GLU A 122 -7.16 -3.78 -8.31
N PHE A 123 -6.52 -2.89 -7.54
CA PHE A 123 -5.48 -3.21 -6.58
C PHE A 123 -5.56 -2.28 -5.37
N TRP A 124 -4.98 -2.67 -4.25
CA TRP A 124 -5.05 -1.92 -3.01
C TRP A 124 -3.73 -1.25 -2.69
N GLN A 125 -3.82 -0.04 -2.12
CA GLN A 125 -2.65 0.69 -1.64
C GLN A 125 -2.85 1.25 -0.24
N ALA A 126 -1.74 1.29 0.52
CA ALA A 126 -1.54 2.16 1.67
C ALA A 126 -0.70 3.36 1.19
N ASN A 127 -1.18 4.57 1.45
CA ASN A 127 -0.58 5.80 0.97
C ASN A 127 -0.37 6.77 2.12
N TYR A 128 0.82 7.37 2.21
CA TYR A 128 1.18 8.35 3.23
C TYR A 128 1.76 9.59 2.56
N GLU A 129 1.27 10.77 2.95
CA GLU A 129 1.69 12.06 2.38
C GLU A 129 2.03 13.04 3.51
N LEU A 130 3.26 13.55 3.52
CA LEU A 130 3.73 14.61 4.39
C LEU A 130 3.84 15.89 3.59
N ILE A 131 3.03 16.89 3.95
CA ILE A 131 2.80 18.09 3.15
C ILE A 131 3.14 19.33 3.96
N GLY A 132 3.91 20.24 3.36
CA GLY A 132 4.27 21.52 3.95
C GLY A 132 5.71 21.62 4.47
N SER A 133 6.54 20.57 4.30
CA SER A 133 7.96 20.63 4.67
C SER A 133 8.85 20.33 3.47
N GLY A 134 9.72 21.28 3.14
CA GLY A 134 10.81 21.12 2.16
C GLY A 134 12.12 20.67 2.77
N LYS A 135 12.13 20.20 4.02
CA LYS A 135 13.33 19.83 4.75
C LYS A 135 13.64 18.33 4.63
N PRO A 136 14.93 17.93 4.65
CA PRO A 136 15.38 16.53 4.58
C PRO A 136 14.72 15.62 5.63
N GLU A 137 14.37 16.15 6.80
CA GLU A 137 13.72 15.39 7.87
C GLU A 137 12.38 14.79 7.42
N ALA A 138 11.67 15.46 6.53
CA ALA A 138 10.40 14.95 5.98
C ALA A 138 10.65 13.74 5.06
N ASP A 139 11.71 13.76 4.27
CA ASP A 139 12.11 12.62 3.42
C ASP A 139 12.53 11.44 4.29
N VAL A 140 13.31 11.70 5.35
CA VAL A 140 13.73 10.68 6.34
C VAL A 140 12.52 10.05 7.02
N GLU A 141 11.52 10.85 7.43
CA GLU A 141 10.30 10.33 8.07
C GLU A 141 9.56 9.34 7.15
N VAL A 142 9.38 9.69 5.88
CA VAL A 142 8.67 8.83 4.92
C VAL A 142 9.45 7.54 4.62
N LEU A 143 10.79 7.61 4.52
CA LEU A 143 11.63 6.43 4.37
C LEU A 143 11.57 5.52 5.61
N SER A 144 11.63 6.10 6.81
CA SER A 144 11.54 5.37 8.08
C SER A 144 10.18 4.69 8.25
N LEU A 145 9.09 5.43 8.03
CA LEU A 145 7.73 4.90 8.07
C LEU A 145 7.56 3.72 7.11
N THR A 146 8.12 3.84 5.89
CA THR A 146 8.09 2.77 4.91
C THR A 146 8.81 1.51 5.42
N ASN A 147 10.01 1.68 5.98
CA ASN A 147 10.80 0.61 6.56
C ASN A 147 10.09 -0.06 7.73
N ASP A 148 9.53 0.73 8.63
CA ASP A 148 8.84 0.25 9.82
C ASP A 148 7.55 -0.51 9.46
N LEU A 149 6.81 -0.06 8.45
CA LEU A 149 5.64 -0.81 7.98
C LEU A 149 6.02 -2.20 7.49
N LEU A 150 7.02 -2.29 6.61
CA LEU A 150 7.45 -3.58 6.06
C LEU A 150 8.01 -4.50 7.16
N GLY A 151 8.79 -3.96 8.08
CA GLY A 151 9.30 -4.68 9.26
C GLY A 151 8.17 -5.17 10.16
N SER A 152 7.15 -4.34 10.44
CA SER A 152 5.98 -4.70 11.26
C SER A 152 5.11 -5.80 10.64
N LEU A 153 5.17 -5.94 9.31
CA LEU A 153 4.53 -7.01 8.56
C LEU A 153 5.37 -8.30 8.52
N GLY A 154 6.59 -8.27 9.08
CA GLY A 154 7.50 -9.42 9.12
C GLY A 154 8.39 -9.59 7.89
N LEU A 155 8.36 -8.67 6.94
CA LEU A 155 9.26 -8.70 5.80
C LEU A 155 10.69 -8.35 6.23
N ARG A 156 11.68 -9.09 5.72
CA ARG A 156 13.11 -8.93 6.09
C ARG A 156 14.02 -8.74 4.89
N ASN A 157 13.66 -9.34 3.75
CA ASN A 157 14.47 -9.29 2.54
C ASN A 157 13.88 -8.29 1.54
N TYR A 158 14.22 -7.02 1.72
CA TYR A 158 13.92 -5.93 0.80
C TYR A 158 15.03 -4.89 0.82
N VAL A 159 15.08 -4.09 -0.22
CA VAL A 159 16.02 -2.97 -0.36
C VAL A 159 15.28 -1.75 -0.91
N MET A 160 15.63 -0.58 -0.43
CA MET A 160 15.15 0.67 -0.99
C MET A 160 16.11 1.15 -2.08
N LYS A 161 15.69 1.07 -3.34
CA LYS A 161 16.39 1.72 -4.43
C LYS A 161 16.12 3.21 -4.33
N VAL A 162 17.15 4.02 -4.31
CA VAL A 162 17.04 5.48 -4.10
C VAL A 162 17.81 6.27 -5.13
N ASN A 163 17.30 7.44 -5.46
CA ASN A 163 17.94 8.46 -6.27
C ASN A 163 17.40 9.85 -5.90
N HIS A 164 18.01 10.89 -6.40
CA HIS A 164 17.54 12.26 -6.31
C HIS A 164 17.38 12.86 -7.70
N VAL A 165 16.13 12.98 -8.21
CA VAL A 165 15.88 13.44 -9.58
C VAL A 165 16.37 14.88 -9.85
N GLY A 166 16.53 15.70 -8.80
CA GLY A 166 17.09 17.04 -8.89
C GLY A 166 18.53 17.06 -9.43
N VAL A 167 19.29 15.97 -9.27
CA VAL A 167 20.65 15.85 -9.86
C VAL A 167 20.54 15.82 -11.38
N LEU A 168 19.69 14.95 -11.93
CA LEU A 168 19.45 14.86 -13.37
C LEU A 168 18.83 16.16 -13.93
N ARG A 169 17.83 16.71 -13.24
CA ARG A 169 17.17 17.96 -13.65
C ARG A 169 18.15 19.15 -13.61
N GLY A 170 19.06 19.19 -12.63
CA GLY A 170 20.08 20.23 -12.51
C GLY A 170 21.09 20.22 -13.66
N ILE A 171 21.51 19.05 -14.12
CA ILE A 171 22.36 18.91 -15.32
C ILE A 171 21.61 19.39 -16.56
N LEU A 172 20.40 18.86 -16.80
CA LEU A 172 19.60 19.19 -17.99
C LEU A 172 19.13 20.65 -18.00
N GLY A 173 18.77 21.20 -16.82
CA GLY A 173 18.39 22.61 -16.68
C GLY A 173 19.53 23.58 -16.95
N TYR A 174 20.75 23.26 -16.56
CA TYR A 174 21.94 24.05 -16.86
C TYR A 174 22.17 24.21 -18.37
N GLU A 175 21.81 23.20 -19.14
CA GLU A 175 21.88 23.18 -20.61
C GLU A 175 20.61 23.73 -21.28
N ASN A 176 19.67 24.30 -20.51
CA ASN A 176 18.40 24.83 -20.97
C ASN A 176 17.50 23.81 -21.70
N VAL A 177 17.63 22.51 -21.38
CA VAL A 177 16.70 21.48 -21.88
C VAL A 177 15.32 21.72 -21.25
N SER A 178 14.27 21.81 -22.10
CA SER A 178 12.92 22.15 -21.65
C SER A 178 12.35 21.13 -20.63
N GLU A 179 11.40 21.56 -19.78
CA GLU A 179 10.77 20.68 -18.78
C GLU A 179 10.09 19.48 -19.44
N GLU A 180 9.46 19.68 -20.61
CA GLU A 180 8.83 18.61 -21.38
C GLU A 180 9.84 17.54 -21.84
N ALA A 181 11.00 17.97 -22.34
CA ALA A 181 12.06 17.06 -22.73
C ALA A 181 12.67 16.35 -21.50
N GLN A 182 12.88 17.06 -20.38
CA GLN A 182 13.31 16.45 -19.13
C GLN A 182 12.33 15.36 -18.66
N ASN A 183 11.02 15.61 -18.72
CA ASN A 183 9.99 14.63 -18.35
C ASN A 183 10.01 13.41 -19.27
N ALA A 184 10.18 13.59 -20.58
CA ALA A 184 10.35 12.49 -21.54
C ALA A 184 11.59 11.65 -21.24
N ILE A 185 12.72 12.30 -20.91
CA ILE A 185 13.95 11.64 -20.48
C ILE A 185 13.69 10.79 -19.21
N MET A 186 13.04 11.35 -18.19
CA MET A 186 12.72 10.61 -16.95
C MET A 186 11.85 9.38 -17.23
N GLN A 187 10.85 9.48 -18.13
CA GLN A 187 10.02 8.33 -18.53
C GLN A 187 10.83 7.22 -19.23
N LEU A 188 11.81 7.59 -20.03
CA LEU A 188 12.70 6.62 -20.69
C LEU A 188 13.67 5.97 -19.69
N LEU A 189 14.15 6.71 -18.70
CA LEU A 189 14.99 6.17 -17.63
C LEU A 189 14.22 5.15 -16.78
N ASP A 190 12.93 5.41 -16.47
CA ASP A 190 12.06 4.45 -15.79
C ASP A 190 11.95 3.12 -16.56
N LYS A 191 11.99 3.19 -17.90
CA LYS A 191 11.99 2.02 -18.80
C LYS A 191 13.39 1.45 -19.06
N LYS A 192 14.43 2.02 -18.48
CA LYS A 192 15.85 1.68 -18.74
C LYS A 192 16.28 1.87 -20.20
N SER A 193 15.60 2.73 -20.95
CA SER A 193 15.90 3.09 -22.35
C SER A 193 16.92 4.23 -22.40
N TRP A 194 18.12 3.99 -21.87
CA TRP A 194 19.14 5.03 -21.67
C TRP A 194 19.61 5.68 -22.98
N ASN A 195 19.75 4.90 -24.05
CA ASN A 195 20.18 5.44 -25.35
C ASN A 195 19.15 6.40 -25.94
N GLU A 196 17.86 6.08 -25.80
CA GLU A 196 16.77 6.95 -26.25
C GLU A 196 16.70 8.23 -25.41
N ALA A 197 16.91 8.11 -24.09
CA ALA A 197 16.98 9.26 -23.18
C ALA A 197 18.12 10.23 -23.57
N LEU A 198 19.31 9.72 -23.88
CA LEU A 198 20.44 10.52 -24.35
C LEU A 198 20.14 11.19 -25.70
N LYS A 199 19.49 10.49 -26.62
CA LYS A 199 19.08 11.04 -27.91
C LYS A 199 18.11 12.21 -27.75
N ILE A 200 17.10 12.08 -26.86
CA ILE A 200 16.19 13.22 -26.56
C ILE A 200 16.98 14.40 -25.99
N ALA A 201 17.93 14.18 -25.10
CA ALA A 201 18.76 15.27 -24.57
C ALA A 201 19.54 15.96 -25.68
N GLU A 202 20.17 15.21 -26.60
CA GLU A 202 20.91 15.72 -27.74
C GLU A 202 19.99 16.52 -28.69
N ASP A 203 18.85 15.95 -29.07
CA ASP A 203 17.88 16.58 -29.97
C ASP A 203 17.32 17.91 -29.39
N HIS A 204 17.39 18.09 -28.06
CA HIS A 204 16.96 19.32 -27.37
C HIS A 204 18.13 20.22 -26.91
N GLY A 205 19.28 20.06 -27.53
CA GLY A 205 20.40 21.01 -27.42
C GLY A 205 21.38 20.73 -26.29
N ALA A 206 21.34 19.57 -25.64
CA ALA A 206 22.35 19.21 -24.66
C ALA A 206 23.74 19.10 -25.32
N SER A 207 24.72 19.71 -24.69
CA SER A 207 26.13 19.68 -25.17
C SER A 207 26.72 18.27 -25.07
N SER A 208 27.80 18.01 -25.86
CA SER A 208 28.54 16.75 -25.77
C SER A 208 29.01 16.48 -24.34
N ARG A 209 29.37 17.52 -23.59
CA ARG A 209 29.77 17.43 -22.19
C ARG A 209 28.60 16.97 -21.29
N CYS A 210 27.42 17.54 -21.48
CA CYS A 210 26.20 17.10 -20.78
C CYS A 210 25.89 15.62 -21.07
N LEU A 211 25.98 15.19 -22.33
CA LEU A 211 25.75 13.81 -22.73
C LEU A 211 26.76 12.84 -22.07
N GLU A 212 28.03 13.24 -21.94
CA GLU A 212 29.04 12.45 -21.23
C GLU A 212 28.76 12.39 -19.72
N ALA A 213 28.37 13.49 -19.09
CA ALA A 213 27.98 13.53 -17.69
C ALA A 213 26.77 12.60 -17.43
N LEU A 214 25.72 12.67 -18.27
CA LEU A 214 24.56 11.78 -18.18
C LEU A 214 24.93 10.31 -18.38
N LYS A 215 25.77 9.99 -19.38
CA LYS A 215 26.27 8.61 -19.62
C LYS A 215 27.04 8.06 -18.43
N SER A 216 27.84 8.90 -17.78
CA SER A 216 28.59 8.53 -16.59
C SER A 216 27.64 8.33 -15.40
N LEU A 217 26.71 9.28 -15.18
CA LEU A 217 25.76 9.21 -14.10
C LEU A 217 24.85 7.95 -14.18
N PHE A 218 24.39 7.56 -15.37
CA PHE A 218 23.56 6.36 -15.54
C PHE A 218 24.27 5.05 -15.16
N LYS A 219 25.60 5.03 -15.08
CA LYS A 219 26.39 3.87 -14.68
C LYS A 219 26.62 3.80 -13.18
N VAL A 220 26.46 4.93 -12.47
CA VAL A 220 26.68 4.99 -11.03
C VAL A 220 25.61 4.22 -10.28
N LYS A 221 26.02 3.14 -9.64
CA LYS A 221 25.14 2.29 -8.80
C LYS A 221 25.96 1.53 -7.76
N GLY A 222 25.34 1.23 -6.62
CA GLY A 222 25.97 0.45 -5.55
C GLY A 222 25.27 0.62 -4.22
N GLU A 223 25.87 0.06 -3.17
CA GLU A 223 25.35 0.10 -1.80
C GLU A 223 26.19 1.01 -0.90
N ASP A 224 27.39 1.35 -1.28
CA ASP A 224 28.30 2.21 -0.52
C ASP A 224 27.95 3.69 -0.75
N LYS A 225 27.34 4.31 0.26
CA LYS A 225 26.90 5.72 0.25
C LYS A 225 28.04 6.67 -0.08
N GLU A 226 29.17 6.55 0.62
CA GLU A 226 30.27 7.52 0.52
C GLU A 226 30.87 7.50 -0.90
N LYS A 227 31.12 6.31 -1.40
CA LYS A 227 31.64 6.10 -2.77
C LYS A 227 30.69 6.67 -3.82
N ILE A 228 29.39 6.40 -3.70
CA ILE A 228 28.36 6.85 -4.66
C ILE A 228 28.26 8.38 -4.65
N ILE A 229 28.21 8.99 -3.47
CA ILE A 229 28.14 10.46 -3.35
C ILE A 229 29.40 11.13 -3.91
N GLU A 230 30.59 10.58 -3.65
CA GLU A 230 31.84 11.08 -4.21
C GLU A 230 31.83 10.98 -5.74
N GLU A 231 31.48 9.82 -6.30
CA GLU A 231 31.42 9.58 -7.74
C GLU A 231 30.46 10.52 -8.46
N ILE A 232 29.22 10.71 -7.89
CA ILE A 232 28.28 11.68 -8.43
C ILE A 232 28.84 13.12 -8.32
N SER A 233 29.46 13.48 -7.20
CA SER A 233 30.03 14.81 -6.97
C SER A 233 31.05 15.21 -8.03
N GLU A 234 31.93 14.28 -8.43
CA GLU A 234 32.89 14.48 -9.51
C GLU A 234 32.22 14.75 -10.86
N ILE A 235 31.16 14.00 -11.16
CA ILE A 235 30.39 14.15 -12.42
C ILE A 235 29.69 15.50 -12.49
N VAL A 236 29.09 15.96 -11.35
CA VAL A 236 28.23 17.14 -11.34
C VAL A 236 28.89 18.42 -10.85
N ARG A 237 30.21 18.41 -10.61
CA ARG A 237 30.94 19.54 -9.98
C ARG A 237 30.75 20.91 -10.67
N GLU A 238 30.46 20.91 -11.97
CA GLU A 238 30.27 22.12 -12.76
C GLU A 238 28.79 22.47 -12.98
N TYR A 239 27.86 21.72 -12.37
CA TYR A 239 26.42 21.92 -12.45
C TYR A 239 25.88 22.34 -11.07
N PRO A 240 25.77 23.66 -10.77
CA PRO A 240 25.46 24.14 -9.41
C PRO A 240 24.15 23.57 -8.83
N ASP A 241 23.10 23.50 -9.64
CA ASP A 241 21.80 22.98 -9.19
C ASP A 241 21.85 21.47 -8.94
N ALA A 242 22.57 20.71 -9.77
CA ALA A 242 22.80 19.29 -9.56
C ALA A 242 23.62 19.04 -8.28
N LEU A 243 24.64 19.87 -8.02
CA LEU A 243 25.45 19.78 -6.80
C LEU A 243 24.60 20.13 -5.55
N SER A 244 23.73 21.13 -5.63
CA SER A 244 22.79 21.46 -4.58
C SER A 244 21.85 20.30 -4.27
N ALA A 245 21.29 19.67 -5.30
CA ALA A 245 20.45 18.48 -5.17
C ALA A 245 21.21 17.29 -4.54
N LEU A 246 22.46 17.08 -4.92
CA LEU A 246 23.32 16.04 -4.33
C LEU A 246 23.62 16.33 -2.85
N ASN A 247 23.83 17.59 -2.48
CA ASN A 247 24.04 17.96 -1.08
C ASN A 247 22.77 17.72 -0.22
N ASN A 248 21.58 18.00 -0.76
CA ASN A 248 20.32 17.65 -0.11
C ASN A 248 20.20 16.12 0.06
N PHE A 249 20.53 15.35 -0.98
CA PHE A 249 20.52 13.89 -0.91
C PHE A 249 21.50 13.36 0.15
N ARG A 250 22.72 13.90 0.20
CA ARG A 250 23.72 13.57 1.24
C ARG A 250 23.17 13.85 2.64
N GLU A 251 22.53 15.01 2.85
CA GLU A 251 21.94 15.39 4.14
C GLU A 251 20.86 14.41 4.60
N ILE A 252 19.97 13.98 3.71
CA ILE A 252 18.96 12.94 3.98
C ILE A 252 19.64 11.65 4.49
N LEU A 253 20.64 11.18 3.76
CA LEU A 253 21.35 9.95 4.10
C LEU A 253 22.17 10.06 5.40
N ASP A 254 22.74 11.23 5.67
CA ASP A 254 23.47 11.50 6.91
C ASP A 254 22.54 11.54 8.12
N LEU A 255 21.35 12.11 7.97
CA LEU A 255 20.33 12.09 9.02
C LEU A 255 19.87 10.66 9.35
N ILE A 256 19.68 9.81 8.35
CA ILE A 256 19.36 8.39 8.55
C ILE A 256 20.48 7.69 9.34
N GLY A 257 21.74 7.86 8.92
CA GLY A 257 22.86 7.24 9.61
C GLY A 257 23.04 7.73 11.04
N ARG A 258 23.01 9.05 11.27
CA ARG A 258 23.12 9.65 12.62
C ARG A 258 21.91 9.35 13.49
N GLY A 259 20.72 9.16 12.90
CA GLY A 259 19.52 8.73 13.61
C GLY A 259 19.52 7.25 14.01
N GLY A 260 20.50 6.46 13.58
CA GLY A 260 20.56 5.02 13.87
C GLY A 260 19.47 4.22 13.15
N LEU A 261 18.96 4.73 12.03
CA LEU A 261 17.88 4.08 11.26
C LEU A 261 18.48 3.00 10.35
N GLU A 262 18.09 1.75 10.58
CA GLU A 262 18.59 0.61 9.80
C GLU A 262 17.78 0.41 8.52
N ILE A 263 18.12 1.14 7.47
CA ILE A 263 17.51 1.04 6.14
C ILE A 263 18.55 0.56 5.13
N LYS A 264 18.24 -0.49 4.39
CA LYS A 264 19.11 -0.99 3.32
C LYS A 264 18.83 -0.23 2.04
N PHE A 265 19.86 0.41 1.50
CA PHE A 265 19.79 1.17 0.27
C PHE A 265 20.54 0.50 -0.89
N MET A 266 19.98 0.64 -2.08
CA MET A 266 20.65 0.47 -3.37
C MET A 266 20.59 1.82 -4.10
N PHE A 267 21.71 2.42 -4.31
CA PHE A 267 21.84 3.68 -5.06
C PHE A 267 21.90 3.38 -6.54
N GLU A 268 21.13 4.11 -7.34
CA GLU A 268 21.13 4.00 -8.80
C GLU A 268 20.85 5.38 -9.40
N ALA A 269 21.92 6.12 -9.77
CA ALA A 269 21.79 7.51 -10.19
C ALA A 269 21.08 7.68 -11.56
N GLY A 270 20.99 6.62 -12.36
CA GLY A 270 20.15 6.56 -13.56
C GLY A 270 18.71 6.12 -13.33
N PHE A 271 18.29 5.92 -12.06
CA PHE A 271 16.93 5.54 -11.74
C PHE A 271 16.01 6.77 -11.77
N ALA A 272 14.87 6.62 -12.42
CA ALA A 272 13.77 7.58 -12.39
C ALA A 272 12.44 6.84 -12.21
N ARG A 273 11.36 7.57 -12.00
CA ARG A 273 10.00 7.06 -11.95
C ARG A 273 9.17 7.75 -13.01
N GLY A 274 8.25 7.03 -13.65
CA GLY A 274 7.42 7.52 -14.75
C GLY A 274 6.34 8.54 -14.38
N LEU A 275 6.47 9.20 -13.22
CA LEU A 275 5.59 10.28 -12.76
C LEU A 275 6.32 11.61 -12.88
N GLU A 276 5.72 12.57 -13.59
CA GLU A 276 6.35 13.84 -13.96
C GLU A 276 6.45 14.85 -12.81
N TYR A 277 5.75 14.60 -11.70
CA TYR A 277 5.67 15.53 -10.59
C TYR A 277 6.83 15.46 -9.59
N TYR A 278 7.71 14.45 -9.67
CA TYR A 278 8.83 14.34 -8.73
C TYR A 278 9.88 15.43 -8.93
N THR A 279 10.33 16.01 -7.80
CA THR A 279 11.26 17.15 -7.76
C THR A 279 12.56 16.88 -6.99
N GLY A 280 12.57 15.89 -6.10
CA GLY A 280 13.66 15.63 -5.17
C GLY A 280 14.01 14.14 -5.04
N LEU A 281 14.12 13.68 -3.80
CA LEU A 281 14.29 12.26 -3.49
C LEU A 281 13.19 11.42 -4.16
N ILE A 282 13.58 10.30 -4.73
CA ILE A 282 12.70 9.22 -5.18
C ILE A 282 13.20 7.89 -4.67
N PHE A 283 12.28 6.96 -4.42
CA PHE A 283 12.63 5.61 -4.01
C PHE A 283 11.61 4.56 -4.44
N GLU A 284 12.08 3.33 -4.52
CA GLU A 284 11.25 2.13 -4.67
C GLU A 284 11.69 1.06 -3.69
N VAL A 285 10.72 0.38 -3.10
CA VAL A 285 10.97 -0.80 -2.26
C VAL A 285 10.99 -2.03 -3.15
N TYR A 286 12.14 -2.62 -3.27
CA TYR A 286 12.37 -3.79 -4.10
C TYR A 286 12.48 -5.06 -3.26
N VAL A 287 11.71 -6.07 -3.63
CA VAL A 287 11.74 -7.41 -3.01
C VAL A 287 12.33 -8.37 -4.02
N PRO A 288 13.56 -8.89 -3.79
CA PRO A 288 14.27 -9.71 -4.76
C PRO A 288 13.48 -10.93 -5.24
N GLU A 289 12.73 -11.59 -4.35
CA GLU A 289 11.94 -12.78 -4.65
C GLU A 289 10.80 -12.53 -5.64
N LEU A 290 10.32 -11.28 -5.72
CA LEU A 290 9.26 -10.88 -6.65
C LEU A 290 9.78 -10.29 -7.94
N ASN A 291 11.03 -9.83 -7.96
CA ASN A 291 11.62 -9.08 -9.07
C ASN A 291 10.78 -7.85 -9.49
N VAL A 292 9.99 -7.29 -8.57
CA VAL A 292 9.19 -6.07 -8.75
C VAL A 292 9.19 -5.22 -7.48
N ALA A 293 8.97 -3.91 -7.64
CA ALA A 293 8.78 -3.03 -6.50
C ALA A 293 7.42 -3.27 -5.84
N VAL A 294 7.38 -3.37 -4.51
CA VAL A 294 6.14 -3.48 -3.73
C VAL A 294 5.54 -2.11 -3.40
N GLY A 295 6.31 -1.05 -3.58
CA GLY A 295 5.87 0.32 -3.38
C GLY A 295 6.97 1.30 -3.76
N GLY A 296 6.69 2.57 -3.57
CA GLY A 296 7.67 3.61 -3.77
C GLY A 296 7.05 4.99 -3.63
N GLY A 297 7.91 5.98 -3.55
CA GLY A 297 7.53 7.35 -3.28
C GLY A 297 8.60 8.33 -3.69
N GLY A 298 8.46 9.54 -3.15
CA GLY A 298 9.42 10.62 -3.35
C GLY A 298 8.82 11.99 -3.09
N ARG A 299 9.63 13.01 -3.30
CA ARG A 299 9.31 14.42 -3.11
C ARG A 299 8.70 15.04 -4.37
N TYR A 300 7.61 15.81 -4.18
CA TYR A 300 6.85 16.44 -5.28
C TYR A 300 6.36 17.84 -4.88
N ASP A 301 7.23 18.81 -4.89
CA ASP A 301 6.99 20.15 -4.32
C ASP A 301 6.05 21.04 -5.16
N ARG A 302 5.74 20.67 -6.42
CA ARG A 302 4.95 21.48 -7.34
C ARG A 302 3.55 20.96 -7.63
N LEU A 303 3.17 19.80 -7.10
CA LEU A 303 1.91 19.17 -7.47
C LEU A 303 0.69 19.95 -6.94
N ILE A 304 0.79 20.48 -5.71
CA ILE A 304 -0.33 21.19 -5.06
C ILE A 304 -0.61 22.52 -5.76
N GLU A 305 0.41 23.17 -6.34
CA GLU A 305 0.25 24.39 -7.14
C GLU A 305 -0.73 24.20 -8.31
N LEU A 306 -0.75 23.04 -8.95
CA LEU A 306 -1.63 22.75 -10.09
C LEU A 306 -3.11 22.81 -9.72
N PHE A 307 -3.42 22.67 -8.44
CA PHE A 307 -4.79 22.69 -7.91
C PHE A 307 -5.11 24.00 -7.19
N GLY A 308 -4.24 25.04 -7.33
CA GLY A 308 -4.46 26.36 -6.76
C GLY A 308 -4.02 26.51 -5.29
N GLY A 309 -3.29 25.55 -4.74
CA GLY A 309 -2.87 25.54 -3.33
C GLY A 309 -1.58 26.35 -3.02
N GLY A 310 -0.96 26.99 -4.01
CA GLY A 310 0.35 27.63 -3.87
C GLY A 310 1.50 26.60 -3.85
N SER A 311 2.73 27.12 -3.70
CA SER A 311 3.95 26.30 -3.64
C SER A 311 4.08 25.65 -2.25
N ILE A 312 3.59 24.43 -2.11
CA ILE A 312 3.61 23.66 -0.86
C ILE A 312 4.42 22.39 -1.07
N PRO A 313 5.64 22.28 -0.48
CA PRO A 313 6.46 21.09 -0.60
C PRO A 313 5.77 19.84 -0.04
N ALA A 314 5.98 18.71 -0.68
CA ALA A 314 5.41 17.46 -0.22
C ALA A 314 6.31 16.25 -0.56
N VAL A 315 6.24 15.23 0.28
CA VAL A 315 6.86 13.94 0.08
C VAL A 315 5.92 12.83 0.53
N GLY A 316 5.86 11.74 -0.20
CA GLY A 316 4.94 10.65 0.14
C GLY A 316 5.38 9.30 -0.39
N VAL A 317 4.64 8.27 0.04
CA VAL A 317 4.84 6.89 -0.37
C VAL A 317 3.52 6.18 -0.63
N ALA A 318 3.50 5.37 -1.67
CA ALA A 318 2.40 4.48 -2.01
C ALA A 318 2.90 3.02 -2.00
N LEU A 319 2.32 2.19 -1.15
CA LEU A 319 2.67 0.79 -0.95
C LEU A 319 1.55 -0.12 -1.47
N GLY A 320 1.89 -0.97 -2.44
CA GLY A 320 0.93 -1.89 -3.08
C GLY A 320 0.65 -3.10 -2.20
N VAL A 321 -0.54 -3.15 -1.59
CA VAL A 321 -0.96 -4.18 -0.64
C VAL A 321 -0.94 -5.57 -1.28
N ASP A 322 -1.42 -5.70 -2.51
CA ASP A 322 -1.41 -6.96 -3.27
C ASP A 322 0.00 -7.52 -3.43
N ARG A 323 0.98 -6.66 -3.71
CA ARG A 323 2.40 -7.05 -3.85
C ARG A 323 3.05 -7.34 -2.50
N ILE A 324 2.66 -6.63 -1.45
CA ILE A 324 3.07 -6.93 -0.07
C ILE A 324 2.56 -8.32 0.33
N MET A 325 1.30 -8.66 0.04
CA MET A 325 0.76 -10.01 0.29
C MET A 325 1.59 -11.09 -0.41
N LEU A 326 1.98 -10.85 -1.66
CA LEU A 326 2.84 -11.77 -2.42
C LEU A 326 4.26 -11.84 -1.83
N ALA A 327 4.82 -10.72 -1.38
CA ALA A 327 6.13 -10.69 -0.73
C ALA A 327 6.11 -11.50 0.57
N MET A 328 5.07 -11.33 1.39
CA MET A 328 4.87 -12.11 2.62
C MET A 328 4.81 -13.61 2.32
N GLU A 329 4.07 -14.02 1.29
CA GLU A 329 3.99 -15.42 0.85
C GLU A 329 5.35 -15.96 0.40
N LYS A 330 6.12 -15.18 -0.39
CA LYS A 330 7.44 -15.59 -0.87
C LYS A 330 8.49 -15.69 0.23
N GLN A 331 8.36 -14.91 1.29
CA GLN A 331 9.25 -14.93 2.45
C GLN A 331 8.72 -15.82 3.59
N ASP A 332 7.70 -16.66 3.32
CA ASP A 332 7.08 -17.55 4.30
C ASP A 332 6.59 -16.82 5.57
N VAL A 333 6.10 -15.60 5.37
CA VAL A 333 5.55 -14.79 6.46
C VAL A 333 4.07 -15.11 6.60
N HIS A 334 3.74 -15.79 7.68
CA HIS A 334 2.37 -16.15 8.04
C HIS A 334 1.96 -15.40 9.33
N PRO A 335 1.23 -14.27 9.22
CA PRO A 335 0.74 -13.61 10.41
C PRO A 335 -0.19 -14.55 11.19
N GLU A 336 0.02 -14.60 12.49
CA GLU A 336 -0.85 -15.38 13.35
C GLU A 336 -2.26 -14.81 13.31
N ARG A 337 -3.19 -15.61 12.82
CA ARG A 337 -4.59 -15.34 13.03
C ARG A 337 -4.92 -15.81 14.44
N ASN A 338 -5.15 -14.87 15.38
CA ASN A 338 -5.69 -15.24 16.68
C ASN A 338 -6.83 -16.23 16.43
N ARG A 339 -6.71 -17.44 16.98
CA ARG A 339 -7.77 -18.44 16.88
C ARG A 339 -8.95 -17.93 17.68
N GLU A 340 -9.77 -17.10 17.04
CA GLU A 340 -11.03 -16.67 17.62
C GLU A 340 -11.82 -17.91 18.03
N VAL A 341 -12.29 -17.93 19.25
CA VAL A 341 -13.25 -18.93 19.68
C VAL A 341 -14.46 -18.83 18.78
N ARG A 342 -14.74 -19.90 18.02
CA ARG A 342 -15.92 -20.01 17.16
C ARG A 342 -16.80 -21.12 17.68
N VAL A 343 -18.03 -20.79 18.00
CA VAL A 343 -18.98 -21.71 18.61
C VAL A 343 -20.09 -22.08 17.64
N LEU A 344 -20.38 -23.37 17.48
CA LEU A 344 -21.60 -23.83 16.83
C LEU A 344 -22.59 -24.28 17.88
N VAL A 345 -23.77 -23.64 17.96
CA VAL A 345 -24.87 -24.06 18.82
C VAL A 345 -25.77 -25.02 18.04
N VAL A 346 -25.89 -26.26 18.53
CA VAL A 346 -26.59 -27.34 17.85
C VAL A 346 -27.84 -27.75 18.64
N PRO A 347 -29.07 -27.42 18.19
CA PRO A 347 -30.27 -27.94 18.80
C PRO A 347 -30.44 -29.44 18.49
N VAL A 348 -30.71 -30.24 19.48
CA VAL A 348 -31.10 -31.66 19.33
C VAL A 348 -32.64 -31.77 19.33
N GLY A 349 -33.18 -31.85 18.13
CA GLY A 349 -34.65 -31.82 17.93
C GLY A 349 -35.19 -30.40 17.71
N GLU A 350 -36.36 -30.33 17.07
CA GLU A 350 -36.98 -29.05 16.70
C GLU A 350 -37.44 -28.22 17.89
N SER A 351 -37.85 -28.87 18.98
CA SER A 351 -38.28 -28.21 20.22
C SER A 351 -37.21 -27.30 20.85
N ASN A 352 -35.95 -27.60 20.61
CA ASN A 352 -34.81 -26.88 21.22
C ASN A 352 -34.23 -25.74 20.37
N ILE A 353 -34.83 -25.47 19.19
CA ILE A 353 -34.31 -24.44 18.25
C ILE A 353 -34.41 -23.03 18.92
N ALA A 354 -35.52 -22.73 19.59
CA ALA A 354 -35.69 -21.43 20.23
C ALA A 354 -34.66 -21.20 21.35
N ASP A 355 -34.31 -22.23 22.11
CA ASP A 355 -33.34 -22.14 23.19
C ASP A 355 -31.89 -22.06 22.61
N ALA A 356 -31.59 -22.80 21.53
CA ALA A 356 -30.34 -22.66 20.83
C ALA A 356 -30.12 -21.23 20.30
N LEU A 357 -31.15 -20.59 19.77
CA LEU A 357 -31.12 -19.19 19.36
C LEU A 357 -30.84 -18.24 20.53
N LYS A 358 -31.53 -18.45 21.70
CA LYS A 358 -31.30 -17.65 22.91
C LYS A 358 -29.86 -17.79 23.41
N ILE A 359 -29.31 -19.00 23.44
CA ILE A 359 -27.93 -19.29 23.85
C ILE A 359 -26.93 -18.63 22.91
N SER A 360 -27.14 -18.74 21.60
CA SER A 360 -26.27 -18.05 20.63
C SER A 360 -26.33 -16.53 20.80
N CYS A 361 -27.52 -15.98 21.11
CA CYS A 361 -27.65 -14.56 21.40
C CYS A 361 -26.90 -14.14 22.66
N LEU A 362 -26.93 -14.95 23.71
CA LEU A 362 -26.18 -14.75 24.96
C LEU A 362 -24.70 -14.71 24.67
N LEU A 363 -24.16 -15.68 23.91
CA LEU A 363 -22.75 -15.73 23.55
C LEU A 363 -22.31 -14.49 22.77
N ARG A 364 -23.06 -14.09 21.74
CA ARG A 364 -22.78 -12.90 20.93
C ARG A 364 -22.79 -11.60 21.75
N ARG A 365 -23.74 -11.45 22.67
CA ARG A 365 -23.79 -10.29 23.58
C ARG A 365 -22.58 -10.21 24.51
N ASN A 366 -21.91 -11.34 24.75
CA ASN A 366 -20.67 -11.41 25.50
C ASN A 366 -19.41 -11.38 24.63
N GLY A 367 -19.53 -11.02 23.32
CA GLY A 367 -18.42 -10.90 22.39
C GLY A 367 -17.88 -12.23 21.86
N ILE A 368 -18.63 -13.35 22.05
CA ILE A 368 -18.19 -14.68 21.60
C ILE A 368 -18.85 -14.99 20.24
N PRO A 369 -18.07 -15.17 19.17
CA PRO A 369 -18.58 -15.54 17.86
C PRO A 369 -19.31 -16.88 17.91
N SER A 370 -20.58 -16.87 17.56
CA SER A 370 -21.42 -18.08 17.61
C SER A 370 -22.40 -18.17 16.45
N GLU A 371 -22.56 -19.38 15.93
CA GLU A 371 -23.46 -19.75 14.85
C GLU A 371 -24.48 -20.77 15.40
N VAL A 372 -25.68 -20.80 14.81
CA VAL A 372 -26.66 -21.83 15.12
C VAL A 372 -26.75 -22.80 13.94
N GLU A 373 -26.93 -24.08 14.21
CA GLU A 373 -27.20 -25.08 13.17
C GLU A 373 -28.58 -24.81 12.52
N VAL A 374 -28.54 -24.19 11.35
CA VAL A 374 -29.75 -23.70 10.65
C VAL A 374 -30.28 -24.67 9.60
N MET A 375 -29.53 -25.75 9.31
CA MET A 375 -29.92 -26.74 8.29
C MET A 375 -30.73 -27.91 8.87
N ARG A 376 -31.03 -27.89 10.19
CA ARG A 376 -31.70 -28.97 10.92
C ARG A 376 -31.05 -30.34 10.71
N ARG A 377 -29.70 -30.37 10.58
CA ARG A 377 -28.93 -31.59 10.41
C ARG A 377 -28.93 -32.40 11.71
N SER A 378 -28.76 -33.72 11.58
CA SER A 378 -28.53 -34.57 12.75
C SER A 378 -27.25 -34.10 13.49
N LEU A 379 -27.20 -34.29 14.81
CA LEU A 379 -26.04 -33.90 15.64
C LEU A 379 -24.71 -34.40 15.06
N SER A 380 -24.66 -35.67 14.63
CA SER A 380 -23.44 -36.23 14.04
C SER A 380 -22.99 -35.48 12.77
N ARG A 381 -23.92 -35.14 11.89
CA ARG A 381 -23.62 -34.36 10.67
C ARG A 381 -23.21 -32.93 10.99
N ALA A 382 -23.87 -32.28 11.96
CA ALA A 382 -23.54 -30.93 12.39
C ALA A 382 -22.14 -30.86 13.00
N LEU A 383 -21.76 -31.82 13.85
CA LEU A 383 -20.41 -31.89 14.43
C LEU A 383 -19.34 -32.21 13.37
N SER A 384 -19.63 -33.10 12.41
CA SER A 384 -18.71 -33.38 11.30
C SER A 384 -18.46 -32.15 10.44
N ASP A 385 -19.51 -31.38 10.14
CA ASP A 385 -19.39 -30.11 9.41
C ASP A 385 -18.63 -29.04 10.20
N ALA A 386 -18.91 -28.93 11.50
CA ALA A 386 -18.17 -28.05 12.41
C ALA A 386 -16.65 -28.33 12.40
N GLY A 387 -16.26 -29.60 12.40
CA GLY A 387 -14.86 -30.01 12.30
C GLY A 387 -14.21 -29.57 10.97
N ARG A 388 -14.89 -29.78 9.84
CA ARG A 388 -14.39 -29.32 8.52
C ARG A 388 -14.26 -27.78 8.44
N ARG A 389 -15.16 -27.07 9.11
CA ARG A 389 -15.18 -25.60 9.16
C ARG A 389 -14.26 -25.01 10.23
N LYS A 390 -13.48 -25.85 10.91
CA LYS A 390 -12.56 -25.47 11.99
C LYS A 390 -13.23 -24.68 13.11
N ILE A 391 -14.49 -25.05 13.46
CA ILE A 391 -15.21 -24.55 14.63
C ILE A 391 -14.47 -25.07 15.87
N THR A 392 -14.23 -24.19 16.85
CA THR A 392 -13.46 -24.53 18.06
C THR A 392 -14.29 -25.26 19.11
N HIS A 393 -15.55 -24.86 19.26
CA HIS A 393 -16.45 -25.40 20.26
C HIS A 393 -17.84 -25.66 19.71
N ALA A 394 -18.52 -26.68 20.22
CA ALA A 394 -19.92 -26.91 19.95
C ALA A 394 -20.72 -26.86 21.27
N VAL A 395 -21.82 -26.13 21.29
CA VAL A 395 -22.80 -26.14 22.38
C VAL A 395 -23.98 -26.95 21.92
N ILE A 396 -24.17 -28.14 22.52
CA ILE A 396 -25.24 -29.07 22.17
C ILE A 396 -26.39 -28.83 23.11
N VAL A 397 -27.57 -28.53 22.55
CA VAL A 397 -28.76 -28.13 23.27
C VAL A 397 -29.80 -29.22 23.19
N GLY A 398 -29.83 -30.07 24.23
CA GLY A 398 -30.77 -31.19 24.36
C GLY A 398 -31.83 -30.91 25.41
N SER A 399 -33.05 -31.46 25.23
CA SER A 399 -34.19 -31.25 26.15
C SER A 399 -33.91 -31.74 27.58
N LYS A 400 -33.12 -32.82 27.74
CA LYS A 400 -32.74 -33.39 29.03
C LYS A 400 -31.84 -32.44 29.84
N GLU A 401 -30.88 -31.85 29.21
CA GLU A 401 -29.95 -30.92 29.84
C GLU A 401 -30.64 -29.57 30.09
N LEU A 402 -31.44 -29.10 29.13
CA LEU A 402 -32.21 -27.83 29.28
C LEU A 402 -33.15 -27.85 30.45
N SER A 403 -33.81 -28.97 30.78
CA SER A 403 -34.69 -29.07 31.92
C SER A 403 -33.99 -28.78 33.27
N ARG A 404 -32.67 -28.84 33.30
CA ARG A 404 -31.80 -28.53 34.42
C ARG A 404 -31.03 -27.20 34.27
N GLY A 405 -31.33 -26.41 33.24
CA GLY A 405 -30.59 -25.18 32.90
C GLY A 405 -29.17 -25.43 32.35
N MET A 406 -28.93 -26.64 31.87
CA MET A 406 -27.62 -27.11 31.41
C MET A 406 -27.58 -27.27 29.88
N VAL A 407 -26.38 -27.31 29.33
CA VAL A 407 -26.07 -27.71 27.97
C VAL A 407 -24.76 -28.52 27.95
N ILE A 408 -24.44 -29.19 26.84
CA ILE A 408 -23.16 -29.85 26.67
C ILE A 408 -22.23 -28.93 25.89
N LEU A 409 -21.12 -28.53 26.52
CA LEU A 409 -20.02 -27.82 25.86
C LEU A 409 -19.01 -28.86 25.38
N ARG A 410 -18.72 -28.86 24.07
CA ARG A 410 -17.74 -29.76 23.46
C ARG A 410 -16.61 -28.97 22.82
N ASN A 411 -15.39 -29.26 23.22
CA ASN A 411 -14.22 -28.79 22.52
C ASN A 411 -14.02 -29.66 21.26
N MET A 412 -13.93 -29.03 20.07
CA MET A 412 -13.88 -29.75 18.79
C MET A 412 -12.49 -30.30 18.44
N GLU A 413 -11.44 -29.75 19.05
CA GLU A 413 -10.05 -30.15 18.81
C GLU A 413 -9.74 -31.47 19.56
N ASN A 414 -9.92 -31.50 20.86
CA ASN A 414 -9.64 -32.67 21.70
C ASN A 414 -10.85 -33.60 21.87
N LYS A 415 -12.04 -33.21 21.36
CA LYS A 415 -13.31 -33.96 21.45
C LYS A 415 -13.85 -34.15 22.86
N MET A 416 -13.24 -33.50 23.87
CA MET A 416 -13.77 -33.53 25.24
C MET A 416 -15.08 -32.77 25.31
N GLN A 417 -15.97 -33.26 26.17
CA GLN A 417 -17.26 -32.60 26.41
C GLN A 417 -17.62 -32.65 27.90
N GLU A 418 -18.30 -31.61 28.33
CA GLU A 418 -18.78 -31.45 29.70
C GLU A 418 -20.17 -30.85 29.74
N GLU A 419 -20.94 -31.11 30.81
CA GLU A 419 -22.15 -30.34 31.10
C GLU A 419 -21.76 -28.96 31.66
N SER A 420 -22.41 -27.91 31.18
CA SER A 420 -22.19 -26.54 31.64
C SER A 420 -23.51 -25.85 31.83
N LYS A 421 -23.60 -25.01 32.85
CA LYS A 421 -24.74 -24.08 32.96
C LYS A 421 -24.69 -23.09 31.82
N ILE A 422 -25.86 -22.69 31.33
CA ILE A 422 -25.96 -21.72 30.23
C ILE A 422 -25.36 -20.38 30.61
N GLU A 423 -25.52 -19.94 31.86
CA GLU A 423 -24.94 -18.68 32.39
C GLU A 423 -23.43 -18.68 32.47
N ASP A 424 -22.77 -19.84 32.63
CA ASP A 424 -21.31 -20.00 32.76
C ASP A 424 -20.59 -20.06 31.40
N LEU A 425 -21.31 -20.32 30.28
CA LEU A 425 -20.75 -20.46 28.95
C LEU A 425 -19.85 -19.27 28.56
N PRO A 426 -20.25 -18.00 28.77
CA PRO A 426 -19.39 -16.88 28.41
C PRO A 426 -18.05 -16.88 29.15
N GLY A 427 -18.04 -17.26 30.43
CA GLY A 427 -16.81 -17.35 31.23
C GLY A 427 -15.87 -18.47 30.76
N LYS A 428 -16.43 -19.62 30.35
CA LYS A 428 -15.67 -20.77 29.86
C LYS A 428 -15.11 -20.61 28.43
N LEU A 429 -15.72 -19.72 27.65
CA LEU A 429 -15.39 -19.48 26.25
C LEU A 429 -14.61 -18.17 26.01
N LYS A 430 -14.47 -17.30 27.00
CA LYS A 430 -13.53 -16.17 26.97
C LYS A 430 -12.13 -16.70 27.23
N ILE A 431 -11.26 -16.53 26.24
CA ILE A 431 -9.81 -16.74 26.35
C ILE A 431 -9.15 -15.40 26.70
#